data_c816bba9131b5842a1e369eefdf0e0ef
#
_entry.id   c816bba9131b5842a1e369eefdf0e0ef
#
_cell.length_a   1.000
_cell.length_b   1.000
_cell.length_c   1.000
_cell.angle_alpha   90.00
_cell.angle_beta   90.00
_cell.angle_gamma   90.00
#
_symmetry.space_group_name_H-M   'P 1'
#
loop_
_entity.id
_entity.type
_entity.pdbx_description
1 polymer ?
#
loop_
_entity_poly.entity_id
_entity_poly.type
_entity_poly.pdbx_seq_one_letter_code
_entity_poly.pdbx_strand_id
1 'polypeptide(L)'
;MLKEKIVYKNELPVNAITANIEEYPIHFHDDMEVVYVLEGNIMMRNGYYTYSLRQGDIYILNDREMHSFESTGEDNMVMILQMDLTYFSRYYDNLKNNFFVTDTEDDSDGSLEVLRNILARIMMEILQKGYGYEHKVIESTHNLIACLMADFQYFVMEDGKFKNESRNKGNKILAGRLNRITDYMYDNYNRKLTLSEIAEREHLSIYYLSHIIKEATGLSFQDLLSYIRVEESEKLLLGTNKKIGAIAEETGFSAVRYYIKHFEQWFGMHPLEYRKKYIGKIFSREIEARYTLCPPAQIEEAIRRQVTGVYADYVDKLKIKPVIVNVDTYDDYAEVLKGRPALADILERPANAVLAVPYQRLMNMNENVVASGDNYIVTTRCKFPGKLTSLSILMYSFDENIVRSLKRIGSQDDLLRISRHYDEESEFLIRCNGFDGEFRIVRWRLEAGNIIRRIEMSSNPQKDTDLRDSLLNELSADAKVSTETFTASDSLSIRAVFKGIGAELVLIDSK
;
A
#
# COMPACT_ATOMS: atom_id res chain seq x y z
N MET A 1 -24.74 -5.08 -5.06
CA MET A 1 -23.72 -4.44 -4.19
C MET A 1 -22.75 -3.70 -5.12
N LEU A 2 -22.90 -2.41 -5.25
CA LEU A 2 -22.10 -1.61 -6.21
C LEU A 2 -20.62 -1.50 -5.81
N LYS A 3 -20.33 -1.55 -4.48
CA LYS A 3 -18.97 -1.51 -3.94
C LYS A 3 -18.40 -2.92 -3.84
N GLU A 4 -17.33 -3.18 -4.55
CA GLU A 4 -16.56 -4.40 -4.45
C GLU A 4 -15.58 -4.32 -3.27
N LYS A 5 -15.40 -5.43 -2.58
CA LYS A 5 -14.38 -5.55 -1.55
C LYS A 5 -13.22 -6.36 -2.09
N ILE A 6 -12.11 -5.72 -2.30
CA ILE A 6 -10.86 -6.39 -2.69
C ILE A 6 -10.33 -7.21 -1.52
N VAL A 7 -9.94 -8.44 -1.80
CA VAL A 7 -9.38 -9.36 -0.80
C VAL A 7 -7.92 -9.63 -1.14
N TYR A 8 -7.04 -9.14 -0.30
CA TYR A 8 -5.60 -9.38 -0.41
C TYR A 8 -5.24 -10.71 0.23
N LYS A 9 -4.56 -11.58 -0.53
CA LYS A 9 -4.15 -12.91 -0.07
C LYS A 9 -2.72 -12.87 0.44
N ASN A 10 -2.42 -13.77 1.40
CA ASN A 10 -1.06 -13.98 1.89
C ASN A 10 -0.37 -12.71 2.41
N GLU A 11 -1.15 -11.77 2.96
CA GLU A 11 -0.66 -10.48 3.48
C GLU A 11 0.10 -9.61 2.44
N LEU A 12 0.06 -9.99 1.17
CA LEU A 12 0.51 -9.11 0.10
C LEU A 12 -0.47 -7.95 -0.04
N PRO A 13 0.01 -6.69 -0.02
CA PRO A 13 -0.86 -5.52 -0.22
C PRO A 13 -1.16 -5.28 -1.71
N VAL A 14 -1.09 -6.33 -2.50
CA VAL A 14 -1.30 -6.33 -3.95
C VAL A 14 -2.08 -7.56 -4.35
N ASN A 15 -3.04 -7.40 -5.24
CA ASN A 15 -3.75 -8.48 -5.89
C ASN A 15 -3.59 -8.32 -7.41
N ALA A 16 -3.20 -9.38 -8.11
CA ALA A 16 -3.04 -9.34 -9.56
C ALA A 16 -3.80 -10.49 -10.22
N ILE A 17 -4.55 -10.15 -11.25
CA ILE A 17 -5.32 -11.07 -12.08
C ILE A 17 -4.93 -10.83 -13.53
N THR A 18 -4.76 -11.89 -14.31
CA THR A 18 -4.67 -11.79 -15.77
C THR A 18 -5.71 -12.70 -16.39
N ALA A 19 -6.60 -12.11 -17.16
CA ALA A 19 -7.77 -12.81 -17.66
C ALA A 19 -8.17 -12.37 -19.08
N ASN A 20 -8.85 -13.27 -19.78
CA ASN A 20 -9.72 -12.94 -20.91
C ASN A 20 -11.07 -12.52 -20.31
N ILE A 21 -11.43 -11.25 -20.44
CA ILE A 21 -12.62 -10.65 -19.84
C ILE A 21 -13.73 -10.57 -20.88
N GLU A 22 -14.86 -11.21 -20.60
CA GLU A 22 -16.10 -11.07 -21.38
C GLU A 22 -16.88 -9.85 -20.91
N GLU A 23 -17.15 -9.78 -19.59
CA GLU A 23 -17.86 -8.65 -18.97
C GLU A 23 -17.46 -8.56 -17.49
N TYR A 24 -17.10 -7.37 -17.03
CA TYR A 24 -16.98 -7.06 -15.62
C TYR A 24 -17.99 -5.95 -15.28
N PRO A 25 -19.00 -6.25 -14.44
CA PRO A 25 -20.11 -5.33 -14.17
C PRO A 25 -19.66 -4.02 -13.52
N ILE A 26 -20.53 -3.00 -13.58
CA ILE A 26 -20.27 -1.68 -12.97
C ILE A 26 -20.06 -1.82 -11.46
N HIS A 27 -18.91 -1.38 -10.99
CA HIS A 27 -18.51 -1.40 -9.59
C HIS A 27 -17.53 -0.26 -9.25
N PHE A 28 -17.18 -0.13 -7.99
CA PHE A 28 -16.07 0.67 -7.49
C PHE A 28 -15.48 0.03 -6.24
N HIS A 29 -14.27 0.39 -5.89
CA HIS A 29 -13.56 -0.03 -4.66
C HIS A 29 -12.72 1.13 -4.10
N ASP A 30 -12.17 0.97 -2.88
CA ASP A 30 -11.36 2.01 -2.22
C ASP A 30 -9.85 1.86 -2.53
N ASP A 31 -9.50 0.96 -3.42
CA ASP A 31 -8.13 0.62 -3.81
C ASP A 31 -7.80 1.22 -5.17
N MET A 32 -6.51 1.44 -5.44
CA MET A 32 -6.06 1.80 -6.78
C MET A 32 -5.97 0.56 -7.64
N GLU A 33 -6.37 0.68 -8.90
CA GLU A 33 -6.29 -0.40 -9.88
C GLU A 33 -5.53 0.03 -11.13
N VAL A 34 -4.61 -0.81 -11.59
CA VAL A 34 -3.91 -0.64 -12.85
C VAL A 34 -4.39 -1.68 -13.83
N VAL A 35 -4.92 -1.23 -14.95
CA VAL A 35 -5.37 -2.05 -16.07
C VAL A 35 -4.29 -2.01 -17.15
N TYR A 36 -3.77 -3.17 -17.55
CA TYR A 36 -2.78 -3.29 -18.63
C TYR A 36 -3.22 -4.32 -19.64
N VAL A 37 -3.44 -3.90 -20.89
CA VAL A 37 -3.85 -4.79 -21.97
C VAL A 37 -2.61 -5.46 -22.57
N LEU A 38 -2.43 -6.74 -22.27
CA LEU A 38 -1.30 -7.52 -22.77
C LEU A 38 -1.52 -7.99 -24.20
N GLU A 39 -2.74 -8.39 -24.57
CA GLU A 39 -3.12 -8.79 -25.93
C GLU A 39 -4.56 -8.38 -26.24
N GLY A 40 -4.85 -8.11 -27.50
CA GLY A 40 -6.18 -7.77 -27.98
C GLY A 40 -6.62 -6.36 -27.60
N ASN A 41 -7.92 -6.22 -27.35
CA ASN A 41 -8.53 -4.95 -26.96
C ASN A 41 -9.72 -5.17 -26.02
N ILE A 42 -10.07 -4.14 -25.26
CA ILE A 42 -11.20 -4.16 -24.32
C ILE A 42 -11.85 -2.79 -24.24
N MET A 43 -13.19 -2.77 -24.10
CA MET A 43 -13.92 -1.56 -23.78
C MET A 43 -13.96 -1.39 -22.27
N MET A 44 -13.45 -0.27 -21.76
CA MET A 44 -13.49 0.09 -20.35
C MET A 44 -14.33 1.36 -20.19
N ARG A 45 -15.31 1.30 -19.32
CA ARG A 45 -16.06 2.48 -18.91
C ARG A 45 -15.51 2.99 -17.57
N ASN A 46 -15.18 4.27 -17.50
CA ASN A 46 -14.88 4.97 -16.26
C ASN A 46 -15.80 6.20 -16.15
N GLY A 47 -16.72 6.18 -15.17
CA GLY A 47 -17.75 7.20 -15.00
C GLY A 47 -18.57 7.40 -16.29
N TYR A 48 -18.51 8.59 -16.84
CA TYR A 48 -19.26 8.99 -18.04
C TYR A 48 -18.57 8.64 -19.36
N TYR A 49 -17.28 8.28 -19.33
CA TYR A 49 -16.51 8.04 -20.53
C TYR A 49 -16.23 6.55 -20.77
N THR A 50 -16.22 6.15 -22.04
CA THR A 50 -15.87 4.79 -22.43
C THR A 50 -14.58 4.82 -23.26
N TYR A 51 -13.57 4.13 -22.79
CA TYR A 51 -12.26 3.99 -23.42
C TYR A 51 -12.19 2.69 -24.22
N SER A 52 -11.59 2.75 -25.40
CA SER A 52 -11.19 1.54 -26.14
C SER A 52 -9.70 1.32 -25.91
N LEU A 53 -9.38 0.44 -24.96
CA LEU A 53 -7.99 0.10 -24.63
C LEU A 53 -7.51 -1.00 -25.57
N ARG A 54 -6.30 -0.83 -26.11
CA ARG A 54 -5.64 -1.75 -27.05
C ARG A 54 -4.40 -2.36 -26.41
N GLN A 55 -3.86 -3.36 -27.07
CA GLN A 55 -2.59 -3.96 -26.65
C GLN A 55 -1.51 -2.90 -26.42
N GLY A 56 -0.88 -2.97 -25.24
CA GLY A 56 0.14 -2.04 -24.78
C GLY A 56 -0.41 -0.87 -23.96
N ASP A 57 -1.73 -0.62 -23.96
CA ASP A 57 -2.35 0.44 -23.21
C ASP A 57 -2.38 0.12 -21.71
N ILE A 58 -2.11 1.16 -20.90
CA ILE A 58 -2.20 1.11 -19.44
C ILE A 58 -3.16 2.19 -18.99
N TYR A 59 -4.11 1.83 -18.13
CA TYR A 59 -5.02 2.78 -17.51
C TYR A 59 -4.99 2.66 -15.99
N ILE A 60 -4.96 3.81 -15.31
CA ILE A 60 -5.03 3.88 -13.85
C ILE A 60 -6.45 4.23 -13.45
N LEU A 61 -7.06 3.35 -12.68
CA LEU A 61 -8.30 3.62 -11.96
C LEU A 61 -7.93 4.04 -10.54
N ASN A 62 -8.25 5.29 -10.21
CA ASN A 62 -8.02 5.82 -8.88
C ASN A 62 -9.06 5.27 -7.90
N ASP A 63 -8.85 5.47 -6.61
CA ASP A 63 -9.80 4.99 -5.63
C ASP A 63 -11.20 5.56 -5.87
N ARG A 64 -12.22 4.71 -5.62
CA ARG A 64 -13.64 5.07 -5.70
C ARG A 64 -14.16 5.47 -7.08
N GLU A 65 -13.40 5.35 -8.16
CA GLU A 65 -13.90 5.54 -9.53
C GLU A 65 -14.84 4.40 -9.95
N MET A 66 -16.00 4.77 -10.51
CA MET A 66 -16.97 3.81 -11.01
C MET A 66 -16.59 3.31 -12.39
N HIS A 67 -16.33 2.00 -12.50
CA HIS A 67 -15.85 1.42 -13.75
C HIS A 67 -16.49 0.07 -14.08
N SER A 68 -16.31 -0.36 -15.33
CA SER A 68 -16.72 -1.67 -15.84
C SER A 68 -15.92 -2.01 -17.09
N PHE A 69 -15.84 -3.32 -17.41
CA PHE A 69 -15.18 -3.81 -18.62
C PHE A 69 -16.17 -4.62 -19.47
N GLU A 70 -16.03 -4.52 -20.79
CA GLU A 70 -16.85 -5.26 -21.76
C GLU A 70 -15.93 -5.67 -22.94
N SER A 71 -15.99 -6.95 -23.34
CA SER A 71 -15.27 -7.46 -24.51
C SER A 71 -15.76 -6.75 -25.78
N THR A 72 -14.86 -6.58 -26.73
CA THR A 72 -15.20 -6.13 -28.09
C THR A 72 -15.76 -7.26 -28.96
N GLY A 73 -15.84 -8.47 -28.43
CA GLY A 73 -16.20 -9.69 -29.16
C GLY A 73 -14.99 -10.47 -29.65
N GLU A 74 -13.77 -9.97 -29.44
CA GLU A 74 -12.51 -10.65 -29.71
C GLU A 74 -11.83 -11.07 -28.40
N ASP A 75 -10.93 -12.05 -28.48
CA ASP A 75 -10.13 -12.47 -27.34
C ASP A 75 -9.23 -11.33 -26.86
N ASN A 76 -9.09 -11.24 -25.55
CA ASN A 76 -8.24 -10.27 -24.91
C ASN A 76 -7.43 -10.92 -23.78
N MET A 77 -6.32 -10.32 -23.42
CA MET A 77 -5.56 -10.65 -22.22
C MET A 77 -5.30 -9.36 -21.45
N VAL A 78 -6.02 -9.19 -20.36
CA VAL A 78 -5.96 -7.98 -19.52
C VAL A 78 -5.40 -8.35 -18.17
N MET A 79 -4.32 -7.66 -17.77
CA MET A 79 -3.79 -7.67 -16.43
C MET A 79 -4.48 -6.59 -15.61
N ILE A 80 -5.03 -6.97 -14.47
CA ILE A 80 -5.58 -6.07 -13.45
C ILE A 80 -4.72 -6.21 -12.21
N LEU A 81 -4.11 -5.11 -11.77
CA LEU A 81 -3.30 -5.02 -10.56
C LEU A 81 -3.99 -4.07 -9.57
N GLN A 82 -4.44 -4.60 -8.44
CA GLN A 82 -5.05 -3.83 -7.36
C GLN A 82 -4.05 -3.63 -6.23
N MET A 83 -4.00 -2.43 -5.67
CA MET A 83 -3.05 -2.04 -4.63
C MET A 83 -3.77 -1.48 -3.41
N ASP A 84 -3.48 -2.03 -2.22
CA ASP A 84 -4.00 -1.54 -0.94
C ASP A 84 -3.44 -0.15 -0.62
N LEU A 85 -4.22 0.88 -0.92
CA LEU A 85 -3.85 2.26 -0.62
C LEU A 85 -3.67 2.51 0.88
N THR A 86 -4.33 1.74 1.75
CA THR A 86 -4.15 1.88 3.20
C THR A 86 -2.78 1.40 3.64
N TYR A 87 -2.27 0.32 3.02
CA TYR A 87 -0.92 -0.16 3.25
C TYR A 87 0.12 0.86 2.76
N PHE A 88 0.03 1.26 1.47
CA PHE A 88 1.06 2.10 0.84
C PHE A 88 1.05 3.56 1.29
N SER A 89 -0.08 4.11 1.74
CA SER A 89 -0.16 5.49 2.28
C SER A 89 0.72 5.73 3.51
N ARG A 90 1.24 4.68 4.11
CA ARG A 90 2.19 4.76 5.23
C ARG A 90 3.59 5.19 4.77
N TYR A 91 3.89 5.03 3.50
CA TYR A 91 5.19 5.33 2.89
C TYR A 91 5.19 6.59 2.04
N TYR A 92 4.01 7.01 1.59
CA TYR A 92 3.85 8.16 0.71
C TYR A 92 2.83 9.12 1.27
N ASP A 93 3.24 10.38 1.46
CA ASP A 93 2.32 11.42 1.89
C ASP A 93 1.23 11.62 0.84
N ASN A 94 -0.01 11.68 1.29
CA ASN A 94 -1.20 11.96 0.47
C ASN A 94 -1.46 10.97 -0.69
N LEU A 95 -0.95 9.73 -0.63
CA LEU A 95 -1.16 8.77 -1.73
C LEU A 95 -2.64 8.54 -2.05
N LYS A 96 -3.50 8.46 -1.03
CA LYS A 96 -4.97 8.32 -1.20
C LYS A 96 -5.63 9.48 -1.90
N ASN A 97 -4.97 10.62 -1.88
CA ASN A 97 -5.49 11.87 -2.36
C ASN A 97 -4.84 12.30 -3.68
N ASN A 98 -3.89 11.51 -4.17
CA ASN A 98 -3.27 11.73 -5.47
C ASN A 98 -4.13 11.09 -6.56
N PHE A 99 -4.37 11.86 -7.60
CA PHE A 99 -5.04 11.42 -8.80
C PHE A 99 -4.01 11.17 -9.90
N PHE A 100 -4.02 9.98 -10.49
CA PHE A 100 -3.07 9.57 -11.51
C PHE A 100 -3.78 9.38 -12.84
N VAL A 101 -3.16 9.85 -13.91
CA VAL A 101 -3.68 9.71 -15.27
C VAL A 101 -2.59 9.18 -16.18
N THR A 102 -2.90 8.14 -16.94
CA THR A 102 -2.09 7.67 -18.06
C THR A 102 -2.71 8.15 -19.37
N ASP A 103 -1.87 8.64 -20.28
CA ASP A 103 -2.27 8.93 -21.65
C ASP A 103 -1.48 8.00 -22.58
N THR A 104 -2.18 7.01 -23.12
CA THR A 104 -1.55 6.01 -24.00
C THR A 104 -1.36 6.51 -25.43
N GLU A 105 -1.93 7.67 -25.78
CA GLU A 105 -1.77 8.29 -27.09
C GLU A 105 -0.44 9.09 -27.19
N ASP A 106 0.16 9.47 -26.04
CA ASP A 106 1.44 10.20 -25.98
C ASP A 106 2.44 9.57 -25.02
N ASP A 107 3.39 8.78 -25.54
CA ASP A 107 4.52 8.20 -24.81
C ASP A 107 5.86 8.82 -25.28
N SER A 108 5.84 10.08 -25.64
CA SER A 108 7.01 10.77 -26.20
C SER A 108 8.20 10.88 -25.23
N ASP A 109 7.97 10.76 -23.92
CA ASP A 109 8.99 10.81 -22.88
C ASP A 109 9.43 9.43 -22.34
N GLY A 110 8.85 8.35 -22.85
CA GLY A 110 9.18 6.97 -22.45
C GLY A 110 8.68 6.57 -21.05
N SER A 111 7.83 7.38 -20.41
CA SER A 111 7.32 7.09 -19.07
C SER A 111 6.41 5.85 -19.04
N LEU A 112 5.65 5.59 -20.10
CA LEU A 112 4.84 4.39 -20.24
C LEU A 112 5.70 3.13 -20.43
N GLU A 113 6.86 3.23 -21.07
CA GLU A 113 7.79 2.09 -21.18
C GLU A 113 8.32 1.69 -19.79
N VAL A 114 8.71 2.65 -18.97
CA VAL A 114 9.10 2.40 -17.57
C VAL A 114 7.98 1.72 -16.81
N LEU A 115 6.75 2.22 -16.96
CA LEU A 115 5.56 1.67 -16.29
C LEU A 115 5.29 0.22 -16.72
N ARG A 116 5.34 -0.07 -18.04
CA ARG A 116 5.19 -1.44 -18.59
C ARG A 116 6.21 -2.41 -17.99
N ASN A 117 7.47 -1.99 -17.91
CA ASN A 117 8.56 -2.82 -17.37
C ASN A 117 8.37 -3.11 -15.88
N ILE A 118 7.91 -2.15 -15.07
CA ILE A 118 7.62 -2.36 -13.66
C ILE A 118 6.45 -3.33 -13.49
N LEU A 119 5.36 -3.16 -14.25
CA LEU A 119 4.19 -4.04 -14.22
C LEU A 119 4.55 -5.46 -14.65
N ALA A 120 5.36 -5.60 -15.69
CA ALA A 120 5.87 -6.89 -16.16
C ALA A 120 6.66 -7.60 -15.06
N ARG A 121 7.54 -6.89 -14.33
CA ARG A 121 8.30 -7.44 -13.22
C ARG A 121 7.39 -7.92 -12.09
N ILE A 122 6.42 -7.11 -11.66
CA ILE A 122 5.46 -7.50 -10.63
C ILE A 122 4.76 -8.80 -11.02
N MET A 123 4.26 -8.88 -12.25
CA MET A 123 3.55 -10.06 -12.73
C MET A 123 4.45 -11.29 -12.81
N MET A 124 5.67 -11.16 -13.32
CA MET A 124 6.62 -12.27 -13.38
C MET A 124 6.95 -12.83 -12.00
N GLU A 125 7.19 -11.97 -11.00
CA GLU A 125 7.44 -12.42 -9.62
C GLU A 125 6.21 -13.15 -9.04
N ILE A 126 4.98 -12.66 -9.32
CA ILE A 126 3.73 -13.32 -8.87
C ILE A 126 3.52 -14.68 -9.57
N LEU A 127 3.89 -14.80 -10.83
CA LEU A 127 3.73 -16.05 -11.58
C LEU A 127 4.76 -17.11 -11.16
N GLN A 128 6.02 -16.70 -11.02
CA GLN A 128 7.12 -17.61 -10.74
C GLN A 128 7.21 -18.02 -9.27
N LYS A 129 6.76 -17.15 -8.36
CA LYS A 129 6.79 -17.36 -6.90
C LYS A 129 8.14 -17.89 -6.41
N GLY A 130 9.23 -17.32 -6.95
CA GLY A 130 10.57 -17.63 -6.51
C GLY A 130 10.81 -17.24 -5.05
N TYR A 131 11.91 -17.68 -4.47
CA TYR A 131 12.28 -17.31 -3.11
C TYR A 131 12.25 -15.79 -2.90
N GLY A 132 11.52 -15.32 -1.88
CA GLY A 132 11.36 -13.91 -1.57
C GLY A 132 10.54 -13.11 -2.59
N TYR A 133 9.68 -13.78 -3.38
CA TYR A 133 8.88 -13.09 -4.40
C TYR A 133 7.97 -12.01 -3.80
N GLU A 134 7.46 -12.21 -2.60
CA GLU A 134 6.63 -11.22 -1.91
C GLU A 134 7.39 -9.90 -1.68
N HIS A 135 8.66 -10.01 -1.24
CA HIS A 135 9.53 -8.85 -1.10
C HIS A 135 9.69 -8.11 -2.42
N LYS A 136 10.02 -8.84 -3.48
CA LYS A 136 10.23 -8.26 -4.81
C LYS A 136 8.96 -7.66 -5.39
N VAL A 137 7.79 -8.25 -5.13
CA VAL A 137 6.48 -7.69 -5.50
C VAL A 137 6.24 -6.37 -4.79
N ILE A 138 6.44 -6.32 -3.47
CA ILE A 138 6.25 -5.09 -2.69
C ILE A 138 7.25 -4.02 -3.13
N GLU A 139 8.54 -4.36 -3.28
CA GLU A 139 9.56 -3.44 -3.79
C GLU A 139 9.20 -2.89 -5.17
N SER A 140 8.78 -3.75 -6.10
CA SER A 140 8.37 -3.33 -7.43
C SER A 140 7.10 -2.48 -7.40
N THR A 141 6.17 -2.73 -6.46
CA THR A 141 4.99 -1.89 -6.26
C THR A 141 5.37 -0.52 -5.69
N HIS A 142 6.36 -0.44 -4.82
CA HIS A 142 6.93 0.85 -4.41
C HIS A 142 7.54 1.61 -5.60
N ASN A 143 8.26 0.92 -6.47
CA ASN A 143 8.78 1.52 -7.73
C ASN A 143 7.63 2.01 -8.61
N LEU A 144 6.54 1.23 -8.73
CA LEU A 144 5.34 1.62 -9.45
C LEU A 144 4.74 2.92 -8.90
N ILE A 145 4.47 2.98 -7.61
CA ILE A 145 3.88 4.16 -6.96
C ILE A 145 4.81 5.38 -7.11
N ALA A 146 6.12 5.19 -6.91
CA ALA A 146 7.09 6.29 -7.07
C ALA A 146 7.15 6.79 -8.52
N CYS A 147 7.01 5.90 -9.51
CA CYS A 147 6.88 6.25 -10.93
C CYS A 147 5.59 7.04 -11.19
N LEU A 148 4.45 6.56 -10.67
CA LEU A 148 3.16 7.26 -10.79
C LEU A 148 3.24 8.68 -10.21
N MET A 149 3.82 8.82 -9.02
CA MET A 149 4.00 10.11 -8.37
C MET A 149 5.00 11.03 -9.09
N ALA A 150 5.94 10.50 -9.83
CA ALA A 150 6.90 11.29 -10.59
C ALA A 150 6.32 11.82 -11.90
N ASP A 151 5.58 10.97 -12.62
CA ASP A 151 5.31 11.19 -14.03
C ASP A 151 3.81 11.25 -14.39
N PHE A 152 2.88 10.77 -13.53
CA PHE A 152 1.48 10.57 -13.87
C PHE A 152 0.47 11.33 -12.99
N GLN A 153 0.92 12.19 -12.09
CA GLN A 153 0.04 13.01 -11.23
C GLN A 153 -0.32 14.38 -11.81
N TYR A 154 0.14 14.68 -13.01
CA TYR A 154 -0.11 15.95 -13.68
C TYR A 154 -1.05 15.70 -14.86
N PHE A 155 -2.20 16.32 -14.82
CA PHE A 155 -3.23 16.09 -15.83
C PHE A 155 -4.00 17.36 -16.15
N VAL A 156 -4.63 17.35 -17.31
CA VAL A 156 -5.56 18.37 -17.76
C VAL A 156 -6.78 17.70 -18.38
N MET A 157 -7.94 18.33 -18.29
CA MET A 157 -9.13 17.85 -18.97
C MET A 157 -9.25 18.52 -20.34
N GLU A 158 -9.14 17.71 -21.38
CA GLU A 158 -9.35 18.11 -22.79
C GLU A 158 -10.35 17.17 -23.46
N ASP A 159 -11.28 17.74 -24.22
CA ASP A 159 -12.32 16.98 -24.96
C ASP A 159 -13.10 15.95 -24.09
N GLY A 160 -13.30 16.26 -22.80
CA GLY A 160 -14.01 15.40 -21.86
C GLY A 160 -13.16 14.21 -21.35
N LYS A 161 -11.86 14.19 -21.60
CA LYS A 161 -10.92 13.18 -21.06
C LYS A 161 -9.87 13.84 -20.19
N PHE A 162 -9.42 13.12 -19.17
CA PHE A 162 -8.18 13.49 -18.49
C PHE A 162 -6.99 12.98 -19.31
N LYS A 163 -6.06 13.90 -19.58
CA LYS A 163 -4.80 13.64 -20.28
C LYS A 163 -3.62 13.95 -19.37
N ASN A 164 -2.55 13.18 -19.48
CA ASN A 164 -1.31 13.46 -18.76
C ASN A 164 -0.69 14.77 -19.29
N GLU A 165 -0.32 15.67 -18.40
CA GLU A 165 0.26 16.97 -18.75
C GLU A 165 1.76 17.02 -18.39
N SER A 166 2.60 16.87 -19.37
CA SER A 166 4.06 16.82 -19.17
C SER A 166 4.70 18.19 -18.81
N ARG A 167 4.04 19.32 -19.15
CA ARG A 167 4.59 20.67 -18.89
C ARG A 167 4.79 20.98 -17.42
N ASN A 168 3.98 20.38 -16.54
CA ASN A 168 4.03 20.60 -15.10
C ASN A 168 4.88 19.55 -14.38
N LYS A 169 5.49 18.60 -15.09
CA LYS A 169 6.36 17.58 -14.50
C LYS A 169 7.47 18.23 -13.67
N GLY A 170 7.61 17.77 -12.44
CA GLY A 170 8.61 18.27 -11.49
C GLY A 170 8.16 19.45 -10.61
N ASN A 171 7.01 20.06 -10.85
CA ASN A 171 6.47 21.10 -9.95
C ASN A 171 5.72 20.51 -8.76
N LYS A 172 6.46 19.85 -7.87
CA LYS A 172 5.91 19.16 -6.67
C LYS A 172 5.08 20.08 -5.76
N ILE A 173 5.41 21.38 -5.72
CA ILE A 173 4.68 22.36 -4.89
C ILE A 173 3.29 22.59 -5.47
N LEU A 174 3.19 22.74 -6.79
CA LEU A 174 1.92 22.91 -7.48
C LEU A 174 1.05 21.64 -7.34
N ALA A 175 1.62 20.47 -7.63
CA ALA A 175 0.92 19.20 -7.50
C ALA A 175 0.39 18.97 -6.08
N GLY A 176 1.23 19.12 -5.08
CA GLY A 176 0.81 18.96 -3.68
C GLY A 176 -0.27 19.95 -3.24
N ARG A 177 -0.27 21.17 -3.83
CA ARG A 177 -1.32 22.16 -3.57
C ARG A 177 -2.64 21.77 -4.26
N LEU A 178 -2.57 21.34 -5.50
CA LEU A 178 -3.75 20.87 -6.24
C LEU A 178 -4.39 19.68 -5.54
N ASN A 179 -3.59 18.72 -5.12
CA ASN A 179 -4.11 17.55 -4.38
C ASN A 179 -4.87 18.00 -3.13
N ARG A 180 -4.31 18.89 -2.30
CA ARG A 180 -5.03 19.40 -1.11
C ARG A 180 -6.31 20.14 -1.46
N ILE A 181 -6.34 20.88 -2.57
CA ILE A 181 -7.54 21.59 -3.06
C ILE A 181 -8.62 20.58 -3.49
N THR A 182 -8.24 19.63 -4.31
CA THR A 182 -9.17 18.59 -4.80
C THR A 182 -9.69 17.73 -3.67
N ASP A 183 -8.83 17.30 -2.75
CA ASP A 183 -9.24 16.56 -1.53
C ASP A 183 -10.27 17.32 -0.74
N TYR A 184 -9.99 18.60 -0.47
CA TYR A 184 -10.94 19.41 0.28
C TYR A 184 -12.26 19.56 -0.47
N MET A 185 -12.23 19.60 -1.80
CA MET A 185 -13.45 19.63 -2.60
C MET A 185 -14.21 18.30 -2.53
N TYR A 186 -13.52 17.15 -2.61
CA TYR A 186 -14.13 15.83 -2.44
C TYR A 186 -14.68 15.59 -1.03
N ASP A 187 -14.01 16.06 0.01
CA ASP A 187 -14.48 15.94 1.39
C ASP A 187 -15.71 16.83 1.69
N ASN A 188 -15.92 17.89 0.90
CA ASN A 188 -16.93 18.92 1.18
C ASN A 188 -17.90 19.20 0.03
N TYR A 189 -17.92 18.37 -1.03
CA TYR A 189 -18.76 18.60 -2.21
C TYR A 189 -20.26 18.66 -1.88
N ASN A 190 -20.69 17.95 -0.86
CA ASN A 190 -22.08 17.80 -0.45
C ASN A 190 -22.71 19.02 0.25
N ARG A 191 -21.91 20.04 0.52
CA ARG A 191 -22.35 21.31 1.13
C ARG A 191 -22.06 22.51 0.23
N LYS A 192 -22.50 23.69 0.66
CA LYS A 192 -22.12 24.93 -0.02
C LYS A 192 -20.61 25.14 0.16
N LEU A 193 -19.88 25.10 -0.94
CA LEU A 193 -18.44 25.33 -1.01
C LEU A 193 -18.15 26.54 -1.88
N THR A 194 -17.24 27.42 -1.47
CA THR A 194 -16.88 28.63 -2.21
C THR A 194 -15.40 28.69 -2.49
N LEU A 195 -15.03 29.33 -3.60
CA LEU A 195 -13.64 29.57 -3.96
C LEU A 195 -12.91 30.39 -2.90
N SER A 196 -13.63 31.32 -2.25
CA SER A 196 -13.07 32.16 -1.16
C SER A 196 -12.66 31.32 0.05
N GLU A 197 -13.48 30.33 0.43
CA GLU A 197 -13.18 29.42 1.54
C GLU A 197 -11.91 28.61 1.30
N ILE A 198 -11.73 28.09 0.09
CA ILE A 198 -10.52 27.33 -0.28
C ILE A 198 -9.29 28.27 -0.36
N ALA A 199 -9.47 29.50 -0.90
CA ALA A 199 -8.41 30.48 -0.99
C ALA A 199 -7.88 30.89 0.40
N GLU A 200 -8.77 31.09 1.35
CA GLU A 200 -8.43 31.38 2.74
C GLU A 200 -7.65 30.22 3.40
N ARG A 201 -8.12 29.00 3.20
CA ARG A 201 -7.48 27.77 3.72
C ARG A 201 -6.07 27.55 3.18
N GLU A 202 -5.86 27.79 1.87
CA GLU A 202 -4.56 27.59 1.21
C GLU A 202 -3.66 28.84 1.27
N HIS A 203 -4.11 29.91 1.97
CA HIS A 203 -3.42 31.19 2.08
C HIS A 203 -3.12 31.82 0.71
N LEU A 204 -4.10 31.77 -0.21
CA LEU A 204 -4.01 32.27 -1.57
C LEU A 204 -5.00 33.41 -1.83
N SER A 205 -4.72 34.23 -2.84
CA SER A 205 -5.76 35.11 -3.38
C SER A 205 -6.78 34.29 -4.20
N ILE A 206 -8.03 34.72 -4.19
CA ILE A 206 -9.11 34.08 -4.99
C ILE A 206 -8.73 34.02 -6.48
N TYR A 207 -8.11 35.09 -6.98
CA TYR A 207 -7.65 35.17 -8.37
C TYR A 207 -6.60 34.10 -8.70
N TYR A 208 -5.59 33.97 -7.85
CA TYR A 208 -4.51 33.01 -8.05
C TYR A 208 -5.01 31.56 -7.92
N LEU A 209 -5.89 31.30 -6.95
CA LEU A 209 -6.51 29.99 -6.82
C LEU A 209 -7.35 29.61 -8.06
N SER A 210 -8.17 30.55 -8.55
CA SER A 210 -8.96 30.33 -9.76
C SER A 210 -8.07 30.03 -10.98
N HIS A 211 -6.94 30.71 -11.10
CA HIS A 211 -5.96 30.49 -12.15
C HIS A 211 -5.32 29.10 -12.07
N ILE A 212 -4.84 28.72 -10.87
CA ILE A 212 -4.25 27.40 -10.64
C ILE A 212 -5.22 26.28 -11.01
N ILE A 213 -6.48 26.34 -10.51
CA ILE A 213 -7.47 25.31 -10.82
C ILE A 213 -7.69 25.23 -12.33
N LYS A 214 -7.88 26.36 -12.99
CA LYS A 214 -8.14 26.41 -14.44
C LYS A 214 -6.96 25.90 -15.27
N GLU A 215 -5.75 26.27 -14.89
CA GLU A 215 -4.53 25.87 -15.59
C GLU A 215 -4.26 24.37 -15.42
N ALA A 216 -4.46 23.85 -14.20
CA ALA A 216 -4.16 22.45 -13.88
C ALA A 216 -5.23 21.46 -14.30
N THR A 217 -6.50 21.85 -14.29
CA THR A 217 -7.61 20.91 -14.56
C THR A 217 -8.31 21.20 -15.89
N GLY A 218 -8.04 22.33 -16.53
CA GLY A 218 -8.81 22.81 -17.68
C GLY A 218 -10.20 23.32 -17.31
N LEU A 219 -10.66 23.17 -16.07
CA LEU A 219 -12.01 23.51 -15.61
C LEU A 219 -12.02 24.76 -14.72
N SER A 220 -13.12 25.50 -14.75
CA SER A 220 -13.36 26.48 -13.69
C SER A 220 -13.65 25.78 -12.36
N PHE A 221 -13.50 26.48 -11.23
CA PHE A 221 -13.87 25.95 -9.92
C PHE A 221 -15.31 25.42 -9.86
N GLN A 222 -16.25 26.14 -10.48
CA GLN A 222 -17.65 25.74 -10.49
C GLN A 222 -17.88 24.48 -11.36
N ASP A 223 -17.19 24.39 -12.49
CA ASP A 223 -17.28 23.20 -13.36
C ASP A 223 -16.66 21.98 -12.67
N LEU A 224 -15.49 22.14 -12.03
CA LEU A 224 -14.83 21.07 -11.27
C LEU A 224 -15.71 20.61 -10.09
N LEU A 225 -16.30 21.54 -9.32
CA LEU A 225 -17.20 21.19 -8.23
C LEU A 225 -18.47 20.48 -8.74
N SER A 226 -19.02 20.93 -9.88
CA SER A 226 -20.19 20.25 -10.46
C SER A 226 -19.84 18.86 -10.99
N TYR A 227 -18.63 18.70 -11.54
CA TYR A 227 -18.08 17.41 -11.96
C TYR A 227 -18.02 16.42 -10.78
N ILE A 228 -17.34 16.79 -9.69
CA ILE A 228 -17.22 15.97 -8.48
C ILE A 228 -18.61 15.57 -7.94
N ARG A 229 -19.55 16.51 -7.90
CA ARG A 229 -20.93 16.24 -7.44
C ARG A 229 -21.66 15.25 -8.32
N VAL A 230 -21.50 15.38 -9.61
CA VAL A 230 -22.15 14.49 -10.58
C VAL A 230 -21.53 13.09 -10.53
N GLU A 231 -20.22 12.99 -10.42
CA GLU A 231 -19.50 11.74 -10.23
C GLU A 231 -19.98 11.01 -8.96
N GLU A 232 -20.02 11.68 -7.82
CA GLU A 232 -20.51 11.10 -6.58
C GLU A 232 -22.01 10.76 -6.64
N SER A 233 -22.79 11.53 -7.43
CA SER A 233 -24.21 11.24 -7.64
C SER A 233 -24.45 9.93 -8.39
N GLU A 234 -23.53 9.50 -9.25
CA GLU A 234 -23.64 8.24 -9.99
C GLU A 234 -23.70 7.05 -9.01
N LYS A 235 -22.87 7.04 -7.97
CA LYS A 235 -22.86 6.00 -6.92
C LYS A 235 -24.21 5.90 -6.21
N LEU A 236 -24.81 7.05 -5.88
CA LEU A 236 -26.13 7.10 -5.26
C LEU A 236 -27.24 6.71 -6.25
N LEU A 237 -27.10 7.13 -7.51
CA LEU A 237 -28.06 6.89 -8.55
C LEU A 237 -28.20 5.40 -8.88
N LEU A 238 -27.08 4.69 -8.96
CA LEU A 238 -27.03 3.27 -9.25
C LEU A 238 -27.11 2.38 -8.00
N GLY A 239 -26.51 2.82 -6.88
CA GLY A 239 -26.43 2.02 -5.65
C GLY A 239 -27.65 2.13 -4.73
N THR A 240 -28.59 3.05 -5.01
CA THR A 240 -29.76 3.27 -4.13
C THR A 240 -31.05 3.50 -4.93
N ASN A 241 -32.19 3.37 -4.24
CA ASN A 241 -33.54 3.71 -4.80
C ASN A 241 -33.93 5.16 -4.50
N LYS A 242 -33.00 6.05 -4.16
CA LYS A 242 -33.30 7.45 -3.84
C LYS A 242 -33.92 8.18 -5.02
N LYS A 243 -34.85 9.08 -4.72
CA LYS A 243 -35.41 9.98 -5.73
C LYS A 243 -34.37 10.99 -6.20
N ILE A 244 -34.47 11.45 -7.44
CA ILE A 244 -33.54 12.43 -8.04
C ILE A 244 -33.35 13.68 -7.17
N GLY A 245 -34.46 14.15 -6.56
CA GLY A 245 -34.42 15.30 -5.64
C GLY A 245 -33.54 15.07 -4.41
N ALA A 246 -33.66 13.89 -3.81
CA ALA A 246 -32.83 13.51 -2.65
C ALA A 246 -31.34 13.35 -3.03
N ILE A 247 -31.04 12.79 -4.20
CA ILE A 247 -29.68 12.69 -4.71
C ILE A 247 -29.09 14.09 -4.94
N ALA A 248 -29.83 14.98 -5.59
CA ALA A 248 -29.40 16.36 -5.83
C ALA A 248 -29.06 17.10 -4.52
N GLU A 249 -29.88 16.95 -3.49
CA GLU A 249 -29.67 17.54 -2.16
C GLU A 249 -28.41 16.93 -1.50
N GLU A 250 -28.31 15.60 -1.46
CA GLU A 250 -27.21 14.87 -0.82
C GLU A 250 -25.85 15.13 -1.48
N THR A 251 -25.84 15.41 -2.79
CA THR A 251 -24.66 15.79 -3.54
C THR A 251 -24.39 17.30 -3.57
N GLY A 252 -25.13 18.09 -2.79
CA GLY A 252 -24.87 19.51 -2.58
C GLY A 252 -25.34 20.43 -3.69
N PHE A 253 -26.20 20.00 -4.60
CA PHE A 253 -26.83 20.88 -5.58
C PHE A 253 -27.93 21.71 -4.93
N SER A 254 -27.95 23.01 -5.21
CA SER A 254 -28.94 23.94 -4.65
C SER A 254 -30.36 23.73 -5.19
N ALA A 255 -30.51 23.04 -6.32
CA ALA A 255 -31.80 22.68 -6.90
C ALA A 255 -31.67 21.50 -7.87
N VAL A 256 -32.69 20.68 -7.95
CA VAL A 256 -32.75 19.48 -8.83
C VAL A 256 -32.46 19.81 -10.30
N ARG A 257 -32.91 20.97 -10.78
CA ARG A 257 -32.68 21.41 -12.16
C ARG A 257 -31.20 21.58 -12.49
N TYR A 258 -30.37 22.02 -11.51
CA TYR A 258 -28.93 22.16 -11.71
C TYR A 258 -28.24 20.79 -11.72
N TYR A 259 -28.67 19.88 -10.83
CA TYR A 259 -28.19 18.51 -10.87
C TYR A 259 -28.45 17.86 -12.23
N ILE A 260 -29.71 17.90 -12.72
CA ILE A 260 -30.10 17.31 -14.01
C ILE A 260 -29.23 17.93 -15.13
N LYS A 261 -29.12 19.27 -15.17
CA LYS A 261 -28.34 19.97 -16.20
C LYS A 261 -26.89 19.52 -16.23
N HIS A 262 -26.22 19.45 -15.07
CA HIS A 262 -24.82 19.05 -15.01
C HIS A 262 -24.63 17.55 -15.24
N PHE A 263 -25.57 16.73 -14.80
CA PHE A 263 -25.54 15.29 -15.11
C PHE A 263 -25.66 15.04 -16.62
N GLU A 264 -26.60 15.71 -17.30
CA GLU A 264 -26.74 15.62 -18.75
C GLU A 264 -25.51 16.15 -19.50
N GLN A 265 -24.89 17.20 -18.96
CA GLN A 265 -23.65 17.76 -19.54
C GLN A 265 -22.51 16.73 -19.55
N TRP A 266 -22.33 15.98 -18.46
CA TRP A 266 -21.25 15.00 -18.34
C TRP A 266 -21.60 13.62 -18.88
N PHE A 267 -22.78 13.11 -18.55
CA PHE A 267 -23.20 11.74 -18.91
C PHE A 267 -24.00 11.66 -20.23
N GLY A 268 -24.28 12.78 -20.88
CA GLY A 268 -25.00 12.83 -22.15
C GLY A 268 -26.45 12.37 -22.12
N MET A 269 -27.03 12.12 -20.93
CA MET A 269 -28.41 11.66 -20.79
C MET A 269 -29.01 12.05 -19.43
N HIS A 270 -30.36 12.02 -19.37
CA HIS A 270 -31.07 12.32 -18.14
C HIS A 270 -30.80 11.27 -17.03
N PRO A 271 -30.63 11.67 -15.74
CA PRO A 271 -30.35 10.76 -14.65
C PRO A 271 -31.25 9.53 -14.54
N LEU A 272 -32.54 9.68 -14.76
CA LEU A 272 -33.50 8.55 -14.72
C LEU A 272 -33.31 7.57 -15.89
N GLU A 273 -32.96 8.06 -17.07
CA GLU A 273 -32.64 7.22 -18.23
C GLU A 273 -31.35 6.47 -17.98
N TYR A 274 -30.36 7.15 -17.42
CA TYR A 274 -29.09 6.56 -17.00
C TYR A 274 -29.31 5.41 -16.00
N ARG A 275 -30.06 5.67 -14.92
CA ARG A 275 -30.42 4.63 -13.95
C ARG A 275 -31.08 3.44 -14.62
N LYS A 276 -32.10 3.67 -15.46
CA LYS A 276 -32.82 2.60 -16.17
C LYS A 276 -31.87 1.76 -17.06
N LYS A 277 -30.93 2.42 -17.73
CA LYS A 277 -29.98 1.77 -18.63
C LYS A 277 -28.99 0.87 -17.90
N TYR A 278 -28.49 1.31 -16.73
CA TYR A 278 -27.35 0.71 -16.07
C TYR A 278 -27.64 -0.08 -14.79
N ILE A 279 -28.84 0.06 -14.20
CA ILE A 279 -29.18 -0.63 -12.94
C ILE A 279 -29.09 -2.16 -13.04
N GLY A 280 -29.32 -2.74 -14.21
CA GLY A 280 -29.17 -4.17 -14.49
C GLY A 280 -27.73 -4.62 -14.81
N LYS A 281 -26.76 -3.69 -14.80
CA LYS A 281 -25.35 -3.96 -15.11
C LYS A 281 -24.42 -3.73 -13.90
N ILE A 282 -24.98 -3.68 -12.70
CA ILE A 282 -24.25 -3.40 -11.46
C ILE A 282 -23.73 -4.70 -10.86
N PHE A 283 -22.47 -4.72 -10.44
CA PHE A 283 -21.90 -5.82 -9.69
C PHE A 283 -22.74 -6.15 -8.44
N SER A 284 -23.17 -7.38 -8.33
CA SER A 284 -24.02 -7.86 -7.24
C SER A 284 -23.83 -9.36 -7.04
N ARG A 285 -24.53 -9.95 -6.07
CA ARG A 285 -24.54 -11.41 -5.88
C ARG A 285 -25.17 -12.17 -7.05
N GLU A 286 -25.97 -11.50 -7.87
CA GLU A 286 -26.70 -12.10 -8.99
C GLU A 286 -26.03 -11.79 -10.33
N ILE A 287 -25.21 -10.71 -10.38
CA ILE A 287 -24.50 -10.24 -11.57
C ILE A 287 -23.02 -10.20 -11.23
N GLU A 288 -22.34 -11.30 -11.52
CA GLU A 288 -20.91 -11.47 -11.28
C GLU A 288 -20.10 -11.20 -12.55
N ALA A 289 -18.81 -10.96 -12.38
CA ALA A 289 -17.87 -10.83 -13.49
C ALA A 289 -17.75 -12.15 -14.27
N ARG A 290 -17.72 -12.05 -15.60
CA ARG A 290 -17.48 -13.17 -16.51
C ARG A 290 -16.12 -13.00 -17.15
N TYR A 291 -15.18 -13.82 -16.72
CA TYR A 291 -13.83 -13.85 -17.26
C TYR A 291 -13.22 -15.24 -17.10
N THR A 292 -12.21 -15.53 -17.90
CA THR A 292 -11.42 -16.76 -17.82
C THR A 292 -9.99 -16.40 -17.50
N LEU A 293 -9.43 -16.96 -16.42
CA LEU A 293 -8.03 -16.74 -16.06
C LEU A 293 -7.10 -17.28 -17.15
N CYS A 294 -6.12 -16.49 -17.54
CA CYS A 294 -5.13 -16.88 -18.52
C CYS A 294 -4.10 -17.84 -17.89
N PRO A 295 -3.66 -18.87 -18.63
CA PRO A 295 -2.62 -19.77 -18.16
C PRO A 295 -1.28 -19.04 -17.94
N PRO A 296 -0.52 -19.36 -16.87
CA PRO A 296 0.76 -18.71 -16.56
C PRO A 296 1.74 -18.65 -17.74
N ALA A 297 1.87 -19.73 -18.51
CA ALA A 297 2.78 -19.77 -19.65
C ALA A 297 2.41 -18.78 -20.77
N GLN A 298 1.12 -18.55 -21.00
CA GLN A 298 0.65 -17.56 -21.98
C GLN A 298 0.91 -16.13 -21.49
N ILE A 299 0.70 -15.89 -20.19
CA ILE A 299 0.98 -14.58 -19.57
C ILE A 299 2.48 -14.27 -19.68
N GLU A 300 3.36 -15.23 -19.34
CA GLU A 300 4.81 -15.03 -19.47
C GLU A 300 5.23 -14.71 -20.91
N GLU A 301 4.66 -15.39 -21.88
CA GLU A 301 4.94 -15.16 -23.29
C GLU A 301 4.47 -13.77 -23.74
N ALA A 302 3.27 -13.35 -23.35
CA ALA A 302 2.73 -12.02 -23.66
C ALA A 302 3.58 -10.91 -23.05
N ILE A 303 3.99 -11.05 -21.77
CA ILE A 303 4.87 -10.11 -21.09
C ILE A 303 6.21 -10.00 -21.81
N ARG A 304 6.86 -11.12 -22.15
CA ARG A 304 8.16 -11.14 -22.84
C ARG A 304 8.15 -10.41 -24.18
N ARG A 305 7.02 -10.38 -24.88
CA ARG A 305 6.87 -9.64 -26.14
C ARG A 305 6.80 -8.13 -25.93
N GLN A 306 6.43 -7.67 -24.75
CA GLN A 306 6.18 -6.26 -24.46
C GLN A 306 7.30 -5.57 -23.67
N VAL A 307 8.20 -6.33 -23.05
CA VAL A 307 9.31 -5.76 -22.27
C VAL A 307 10.47 -5.41 -23.19
N THR A 308 10.81 -4.13 -23.25
CA THR A 308 11.87 -3.59 -24.11
C THR A 308 12.83 -2.73 -23.30
N GLY A 309 13.87 -3.26 -22.75
CA GLY A 309 14.93 -2.45 -22.13
C GLY A 309 14.99 -2.51 -20.61
N VAL A 310 15.71 -1.56 -20.00
CA VAL A 310 15.92 -1.44 -18.56
C VAL A 310 15.07 -0.31 -18.00
N TYR A 311 14.20 -0.60 -17.07
CA TYR A 311 13.38 0.41 -16.40
C TYR A 311 14.16 1.15 -15.30
N ALA A 312 13.74 2.37 -15.02
CA ALA A 312 14.33 3.17 -13.94
C ALA A 312 13.91 2.64 -12.56
N ASP A 313 14.83 2.70 -11.61
CA ASP A 313 14.57 2.35 -10.21
C ASP A 313 14.16 3.59 -9.42
N TYR A 314 12.96 3.56 -8.83
CA TYR A 314 12.39 4.64 -8.03
C TYR A 314 12.46 4.38 -6.52
N VAL A 315 13.04 3.25 -6.10
CA VAL A 315 13.11 2.85 -4.68
C VAL A 315 13.76 3.91 -3.81
N ASP A 316 14.75 4.63 -4.33
CA ASP A 316 15.42 5.70 -3.58
C ASP A 316 14.50 6.88 -3.21
N LYS A 317 13.31 6.97 -3.83
CA LYS A 317 12.30 7.97 -3.50
C LYS A 317 11.43 7.59 -2.30
N LEU A 318 11.57 6.38 -1.78
CA LEU A 318 10.84 5.93 -0.59
C LEU A 318 11.36 6.61 0.68
N LYS A 319 10.45 7.03 1.54
CA LYS A 319 10.79 7.49 2.89
C LYS A 319 11.21 6.33 3.78
N ILE A 320 10.53 5.20 3.65
CA ILE A 320 10.73 4.01 4.48
C ILE A 320 10.69 2.78 3.59
N LYS A 321 11.67 1.89 3.76
CA LYS A 321 11.70 0.59 3.09
C LYS A 321 11.35 -0.50 4.10
N PRO A 322 10.32 -1.34 3.83
CA PRO A 322 10.00 -2.44 4.72
C PRO A 322 11.13 -3.47 4.75
N VAL A 323 11.42 -3.99 5.93
CA VAL A 323 12.32 -5.14 6.10
C VAL A 323 11.49 -6.41 6.01
N ILE A 324 11.67 -7.19 4.96
CA ILE A 324 10.94 -8.44 4.73
C ILE A 324 11.89 -9.61 4.88
N VAL A 325 11.51 -10.56 5.72
CA VAL A 325 12.30 -11.75 6.04
C VAL A 325 11.45 -12.98 5.78
N ASN A 326 11.93 -13.87 4.90
CA ASN A 326 11.34 -15.17 4.69
C ASN A 326 12.10 -16.23 5.48
N VAL A 327 11.37 -17.01 6.26
CA VAL A 327 11.89 -18.12 7.07
C VAL A 327 11.22 -19.39 6.62
N ASP A 328 11.99 -20.28 6.00
CA ASP A 328 11.51 -21.59 5.60
C ASP A 328 11.80 -22.62 6.70
N THR A 329 10.78 -23.37 7.08
CA THR A 329 10.84 -24.35 8.16
C THR A 329 10.70 -25.78 7.62
N TYR A 330 11.57 -26.13 6.66
CA TYR A 330 11.55 -27.45 6.05
C TYR A 330 12.13 -28.57 6.96
N ASP A 331 11.79 -29.81 6.67
CA ASP A 331 12.17 -30.99 7.46
C ASP A 331 13.70 -31.25 7.56
N ASP A 332 14.51 -30.68 6.65
CA ASP A 332 15.96 -30.84 6.66
C ASP A 332 16.69 -29.63 7.28
N TYR A 333 16.37 -29.38 8.53
CA TYR A 333 16.88 -28.24 9.28
C TYR A 333 18.41 -28.25 9.48
N ALA A 334 19.02 -29.43 9.51
CA ALA A 334 20.46 -29.58 9.70
C ALA A 334 21.29 -28.98 8.54
N GLU A 335 20.75 -28.98 7.33
CA GLU A 335 21.40 -28.33 6.18
C GLU A 335 21.19 -26.82 6.16
N VAL A 336 20.01 -26.33 6.54
CA VAL A 336 19.67 -24.91 6.60
C VAL A 336 20.51 -24.16 7.63
N LEU A 337 20.91 -24.83 8.72
CA LEU A 337 21.71 -24.25 9.79
C LEU A 337 23.23 -24.26 9.51
N LYS A 338 23.69 -24.97 8.47
CA LYS A 338 25.12 -24.97 8.10
C LYS A 338 25.58 -23.58 7.66
N GLY A 339 26.61 -23.07 8.32
CA GLY A 339 27.18 -21.77 8.00
C GLY A 339 26.44 -20.54 8.55
N ARG A 340 25.42 -20.74 9.39
CA ARG A 340 24.82 -19.64 10.12
C ARG A 340 25.71 -19.16 11.27
N PRO A 341 25.72 -17.84 11.57
CA PRO A 341 26.50 -17.32 12.70
C PRO A 341 25.97 -17.88 14.02
N ALA A 342 26.86 -18.09 14.96
CA ALA A 342 26.46 -18.45 16.31
C ALA A 342 25.65 -17.31 16.94
N LEU A 343 24.67 -17.67 17.74
CA LEU A 343 23.83 -16.67 18.39
C LEU A 343 24.61 -15.74 19.32
N ALA A 344 25.64 -16.28 20.01
CA ALA A 344 26.51 -15.49 20.85
C ALA A 344 27.17 -14.34 20.06
N ASP A 345 27.67 -14.61 18.85
CA ASP A 345 28.34 -13.61 18.00
C ASP A 345 27.35 -12.49 17.57
N ILE A 346 26.10 -12.84 17.35
CA ILE A 346 25.04 -11.85 16.96
C ILE A 346 24.69 -10.97 18.15
N LEU A 347 24.65 -11.54 19.36
CA LEU A 347 24.26 -10.81 20.58
C LEU A 347 25.36 -9.87 21.08
N GLU A 348 26.60 -10.08 20.69
CA GLU A 348 27.68 -9.16 21.01
C GLU A 348 27.61 -7.82 20.28
N ARG A 349 26.82 -7.72 19.22
CA ARG A 349 26.58 -6.44 18.53
C ARG A 349 25.96 -5.44 19.49
N PRO A 350 26.39 -4.16 19.54
CA PRO A 350 25.97 -3.17 20.54
C PRO A 350 24.45 -2.96 20.59
N ALA A 351 23.77 -2.96 19.45
CA ALA A 351 22.31 -2.84 19.40
C ALA A 351 21.60 -4.07 19.96
N ASN A 352 22.09 -5.26 19.66
CA ASN A 352 21.53 -6.52 20.18
C ASN A 352 21.80 -6.71 21.67
N ALA A 353 22.99 -6.32 22.15
CA ALA A 353 23.37 -6.41 23.56
C ALA A 353 22.41 -5.66 24.48
N VAL A 354 21.86 -4.53 24.03
CA VAL A 354 20.85 -3.75 24.79
C VAL A 354 19.57 -4.55 25.02
N LEU A 355 19.19 -5.42 24.07
CA LEU A 355 17.98 -6.21 24.10
C LEU A 355 18.22 -7.67 24.56
N ALA A 356 19.49 -8.04 24.77
CA ALA A 356 19.87 -9.43 25.05
C ALA A 356 19.21 -10.01 26.30
N VAL A 357 19.03 -9.20 27.34
CA VAL A 357 18.55 -9.70 28.64
C VAL A 357 17.13 -10.29 28.59
N PRO A 358 16.08 -9.60 28.03
CA PRO A 358 14.78 -10.21 27.86
C PRO A 358 14.77 -11.32 26.80
N TYR A 359 15.63 -11.19 25.79
CA TYR A 359 15.74 -12.17 24.73
C TYR A 359 16.41 -13.46 25.20
N GLN A 360 17.39 -13.40 26.10
CA GLN A 360 18.03 -14.59 26.69
C GLN A 360 17.06 -15.51 27.41
N ARG A 361 15.99 -14.98 28.02
CA ARG A 361 14.93 -15.81 28.63
C ARG A 361 14.17 -16.64 27.60
N LEU A 362 13.83 -16.03 26.48
CA LEU A 362 13.18 -16.71 25.35
C LEU A 362 14.12 -17.66 24.65
N MET A 363 15.40 -17.33 24.59
CA MET A 363 16.45 -18.05 23.89
C MET A 363 17.04 -19.24 24.62
N ASN A 364 16.91 -19.30 25.92
CA ASN A 364 17.17 -20.56 26.64
C ASN A 364 16.29 -21.72 26.11
N MET A 365 15.31 -21.39 25.28
CA MET A 365 14.43 -22.35 24.61
C MET A 365 14.77 -22.57 23.13
N ASN A 366 15.47 -21.65 22.45
CA ASN A 366 15.74 -21.69 21.01
C ASN A 366 17.20 -21.32 20.73
N GLU A 367 18.01 -22.29 20.28
CA GLU A 367 19.46 -22.12 20.14
C GLU A 367 19.91 -21.82 18.69
N ASN A 368 19.05 -22.08 17.70
CA ASN A 368 19.42 -22.05 16.31
C ASN A 368 18.98 -20.76 15.62
N VAL A 369 19.92 -20.01 15.06
CA VAL A 369 19.62 -18.82 14.26
C VAL A 369 19.23 -19.23 12.85
N VAL A 370 18.01 -18.90 12.43
CA VAL A 370 17.51 -19.19 11.06
C VAL A 370 17.61 -17.98 10.14
N ALA A 371 17.49 -16.78 10.70
CA ALA A 371 17.69 -15.55 9.95
C ALA A 371 18.19 -14.44 10.89
N SER A 372 19.05 -13.56 10.38
CA SER A 372 19.48 -12.36 11.09
C SER A 372 19.88 -11.24 10.13
N GLY A 373 19.65 -10.01 10.54
CA GLY A 373 20.05 -8.79 9.86
C GLY A 373 20.50 -7.74 10.86
N ASP A 374 20.60 -6.49 10.41
CA ASP A 374 21.04 -5.40 11.27
C ASP A 374 20.04 -5.11 12.40
N ASN A 375 18.76 -5.31 12.15
CA ASN A 375 17.66 -4.92 13.02
C ASN A 375 16.67 -6.05 13.35
N TYR A 376 17.04 -7.31 13.07
CA TYR A 376 16.21 -8.46 13.41
C TYR A 376 17.04 -9.73 13.64
N ILE A 377 16.50 -10.62 14.47
CA ILE A 377 17.02 -11.95 14.71
C ILE A 377 15.83 -12.91 14.79
N VAL A 378 15.94 -14.05 14.09
CA VAL A 378 14.97 -15.14 14.15
C VAL A 378 15.69 -16.41 14.59
N THR A 379 15.19 -17.01 15.66
CA THR A 379 15.72 -18.26 16.20
C THR A 379 14.65 -19.33 16.31
N THR A 380 15.04 -20.58 16.27
CA THR A 380 14.13 -21.70 16.33
C THR A 380 14.61 -22.83 17.24
N ARG A 381 13.65 -23.60 17.73
CA ARG A 381 13.84 -24.87 18.37
C ARG A 381 13.21 -25.97 17.54
N CYS A 382 14.01 -26.93 17.08
CA CYS A 382 13.53 -28.13 16.43
C CYS A 382 13.59 -29.34 17.39
N LYS A 383 12.49 -30.10 17.49
CA LYS A 383 12.51 -31.45 18.08
C LYS A 383 12.81 -32.46 16.99
N PHE A 384 13.65 -33.43 17.30
CA PHE A 384 14.00 -34.52 16.39
C PHE A 384 12.79 -35.44 16.10
N PRO A 385 12.62 -35.90 14.87
CA PRO A 385 13.18 -35.43 13.61
C PRO A 385 12.37 -34.31 12.98
N GLY A 386 13.02 -33.14 12.79
CA GLY A 386 12.60 -32.12 11.82
C GLY A 386 11.39 -31.25 12.10
N LYS A 387 10.56 -31.50 13.14
CA LYS A 387 9.35 -30.71 13.38
C LYS A 387 9.65 -29.45 14.19
N LEU A 388 9.36 -28.29 13.61
CA LEU A 388 9.41 -26.99 14.30
C LEU A 388 8.49 -26.99 15.51
N THR A 389 8.99 -26.61 16.68
CA THR A 389 8.20 -26.55 17.93
C THR A 389 8.08 -25.14 18.48
N SER A 390 9.03 -24.25 18.15
CA SER A 390 9.05 -22.90 18.65
C SER A 390 9.88 -22.00 17.73
N LEU A 391 9.41 -20.78 17.52
CA LEU A 391 10.14 -19.74 16.82
C LEU A 391 10.17 -18.47 17.68
N SER A 392 11.33 -17.84 17.81
CA SER A 392 11.48 -16.55 18.47
C SER A 392 11.96 -15.51 17.49
N ILE A 393 11.34 -14.36 17.49
CA ILE A 393 11.63 -13.26 16.59
C ILE A 393 11.90 -12.01 17.41
N LEU A 394 13.04 -11.37 17.19
CA LEU A 394 13.37 -10.05 17.70
C LEU A 394 13.43 -9.07 16.52
N MET A 395 12.71 -7.96 16.62
CA MET A 395 12.74 -6.86 15.66
C MET A 395 12.93 -5.55 16.41
N TYR A 396 13.73 -4.62 15.88
CA TYR A 396 13.95 -3.31 16.51
C TYR A 396 14.28 -2.22 15.49
N SER A 397 13.94 -0.97 15.83
CA SER A 397 14.02 0.21 14.94
C SER A 397 15.10 1.20 15.38
N PHE A 398 16.28 0.73 15.82
CA PHE A 398 17.41 1.58 16.16
C PHE A 398 18.73 0.94 15.74
N ASP A 399 19.75 1.75 15.53
CA ASP A 399 21.07 1.33 15.09
C ASP A 399 22.15 1.54 16.15
N GLU A 400 23.39 1.13 15.83
CA GLU A 400 24.53 1.31 16.70
C GLU A 400 24.88 2.79 16.95
N ASN A 401 24.55 3.68 16.02
CA ASN A 401 24.83 5.10 16.15
C ASN A 401 23.93 5.72 17.23
N ILE A 402 22.66 5.29 17.29
CA ILE A 402 21.75 5.66 18.38
C ILE A 402 22.30 5.18 19.71
N VAL A 403 22.69 3.89 19.80
CA VAL A 403 23.25 3.33 21.04
C VAL A 403 24.47 4.10 21.49
N ARG A 404 25.38 4.44 20.57
CA ARG A 404 26.57 5.26 20.87
C ARG A 404 26.22 6.69 21.28
N SER A 405 25.22 7.29 20.64
CA SER A 405 24.78 8.66 20.93
C SER A 405 24.13 8.71 22.30
N LEU A 406 23.24 7.77 22.61
CA LEU A 406 22.56 7.67 23.91
C LEU A 406 23.52 7.41 25.07
N LYS A 407 24.63 6.66 24.83
CA LYS A 407 25.70 6.46 25.84
C LYS A 407 26.49 7.74 26.17
N ARG A 408 26.41 8.78 25.35
CA ARG A 408 27.13 10.05 25.52
C ARG A 408 26.25 11.19 26.03
N ILE A 409 24.97 10.95 26.29
CA ILE A 409 24.03 11.97 26.68
C ILE A 409 24.24 12.38 28.12
N GLY A 410 24.27 13.71 28.34
CA GLY A 410 24.36 14.35 29.65
C GLY A 410 23.08 14.98 30.14
N SER A 411 22.02 15.06 29.31
CA SER A 411 20.77 15.76 29.68
C SER A 411 19.52 15.16 29.03
N GLN A 412 18.37 15.42 29.65
CA GLN A 412 17.04 15.02 29.15
C GLN A 412 16.68 15.72 27.81
N ASP A 413 17.23 16.90 27.54
CA ASP A 413 17.01 17.67 26.31
C ASP A 413 17.71 17.01 25.10
N ASP A 414 18.84 16.34 25.32
CA ASP A 414 19.53 15.58 24.27
C ASP A 414 18.73 14.32 23.87
N LEU A 415 18.07 13.68 24.84
CA LEU A 415 17.15 12.55 24.61
C LEU A 415 15.95 12.97 23.73
N LEU A 416 15.37 14.13 24.02
CA LEU A 416 14.26 14.67 23.22
C LEU A 416 14.71 15.06 21.79
N ARG A 417 15.95 15.52 21.62
CA ARG A 417 16.52 15.80 20.30
C ARG A 417 16.71 14.53 19.49
N ILE A 418 17.22 13.47 20.09
CA ILE A 418 17.43 12.17 19.42
C ILE A 418 16.08 11.55 19.09
N SER A 419 15.10 11.57 19.99
CA SER A 419 13.76 11.03 19.72
C SER A 419 13.04 11.77 18.59
N ARG A 420 13.27 13.08 18.44
CA ARG A 420 12.71 13.88 17.32
C ARG A 420 13.41 13.62 15.98
N HIS A 421 14.68 13.21 16.00
CA HIS A 421 15.42 12.84 14.78
C HIS A 421 14.99 11.46 14.26
N TYR A 422 14.37 10.62 15.11
CA TYR A 422 13.87 9.29 14.79
C TYR A 422 12.34 9.25 14.73
N ASP A 423 11.74 10.19 14.02
CA ASP A 423 10.30 10.17 13.74
C ASP A 423 9.98 9.27 12.52
N GLU A 424 10.97 8.50 12.08
CA GLU A 424 10.83 7.56 10.97
C GLU A 424 10.07 6.30 11.39
N GLU A 425 9.20 5.85 10.50
CA GLU A 425 8.44 4.61 10.68
C GLU A 425 9.22 3.44 10.08
N SER A 426 9.46 2.39 10.87
CA SER A 426 10.10 1.15 10.43
C SER A 426 9.09 0.02 10.40
N GLU A 427 9.06 -0.76 9.35
CA GLU A 427 8.18 -1.91 9.21
C GLU A 427 8.97 -3.19 8.96
N PHE A 428 8.53 -4.24 9.65
CA PHE A 428 9.04 -5.60 9.50
C PHE A 428 7.90 -6.54 9.12
N LEU A 429 8.15 -7.40 8.15
CA LEU A 429 7.28 -8.51 7.78
C LEU A 429 8.12 -9.79 7.81
N ILE A 430 7.95 -10.60 8.85
CA ILE A 430 8.61 -11.89 8.99
C ILE A 430 7.61 -12.97 8.53
N ARG A 431 7.93 -13.63 7.45
CA ARG A 431 7.10 -14.71 6.91
C ARG A 431 7.76 -16.05 7.18
N CYS A 432 7.00 -16.93 7.79
CA CYS A 432 7.45 -18.27 8.13
C CYS A 432 6.63 -19.28 7.31
N ASN A 433 7.30 -20.05 6.46
CA ASN A 433 6.68 -21.11 5.66
C ASN A 433 6.82 -22.47 6.36
N GLY A 434 5.96 -23.41 6.03
CA GLY A 434 5.93 -24.74 6.63
C GLY A 434 5.25 -24.80 8.02
N PHE A 435 4.44 -23.79 8.34
CA PHE A 435 3.61 -23.76 9.56
C PHE A 435 2.23 -24.33 9.25
N ASP A 436 1.88 -25.45 9.91
CA ASP A 436 0.57 -26.06 9.79
C ASP A 436 0.05 -26.47 11.17
N GLY A 437 -1.15 -26.02 11.54
CA GLY A 437 -1.79 -26.31 12.80
C GLY A 437 -2.08 -25.09 13.67
N GLU A 438 -2.32 -25.32 14.97
CA GLU A 438 -2.57 -24.26 15.95
C GLU A 438 -1.30 -23.83 16.67
N PHE A 439 -1.10 -22.51 16.73
CA PHE A 439 0.03 -21.88 17.37
C PHE A 439 -0.42 -20.85 18.41
N ARG A 440 0.33 -20.74 19.48
CA ARG A 440 0.24 -19.66 20.46
C ARG A 440 1.32 -18.64 20.14
N ILE A 441 0.92 -17.38 19.96
CA ILE A 441 1.81 -16.25 19.70
C ILE A 441 1.78 -15.34 20.92
N VAL A 442 2.95 -15.04 21.47
CA VAL A 442 3.11 -14.07 22.57
C VAL A 442 4.03 -12.98 22.09
N ARG A 443 3.61 -11.73 22.22
CA ARG A 443 4.36 -10.55 21.80
C ARG A 443 4.67 -9.67 23.02
N TRP A 444 5.91 -9.21 23.10
CA TRP A 444 6.38 -8.22 24.08
C TRP A 444 6.87 -7.00 23.33
N ARG A 445 6.13 -5.92 23.41
CA ARG A 445 6.46 -4.67 22.74
C ARG A 445 7.11 -3.70 23.73
N LEU A 446 8.29 -3.22 23.36
CA LEU A 446 9.08 -2.24 24.10
C LEU A 446 9.02 -0.88 23.42
N GLU A 447 8.63 0.15 24.16
CA GLU A 447 8.58 1.51 23.67
C GLU A 447 9.93 2.24 23.90
N ALA A 448 10.11 3.38 23.22
CA ALA A 448 11.36 4.15 23.23
C ALA A 448 11.92 4.44 24.64
N GLY A 449 11.07 4.83 25.60
CA GLY A 449 11.51 5.11 26.96
C GLY A 449 12.18 3.95 27.68
N ASN A 450 11.69 2.73 27.43
CA ASN A 450 12.23 1.52 28.04
C ASN A 450 13.56 1.10 27.40
N ILE A 451 13.69 1.30 26.08
CA ILE A 451 14.91 1.02 25.34
C ILE A 451 16.02 2.02 25.75
N ILE A 452 15.70 3.31 25.85
CA ILE A 452 16.61 4.37 26.28
C ILE A 452 17.14 4.07 27.67
N ARG A 453 16.27 3.74 28.63
CA ARG A 453 16.67 3.36 30.00
C ARG A 453 17.64 2.19 30.00
N ARG A 454 17.43 1.17 29.16
CA ARG A 454 18.32 0.01 29.04
C ARG A 454 19.70 0.39 28.49
N ILE A 455 19.74 1.29 27.50
CA ILE A 455 21.00 1.78 26.95
C ILE A 455 21.82 2.53 28.02
N GLU A 456 21.16 3.37 28.81
CA GLU A 456 21.79 4.09 29.93
C GLU A 456 22.35 3.13 30.98
N MET A 457 21.59 2.09 31.34
CA MET A 457 22.02 1.08 32.31
C MET A 457 23.17 0.21 31.81
N SER A 458 23.20 -0.11 30.51
CA SER A 458 24.30 -0.86 29.91
C SER A 458 25.63 -0.11 29.89
N SER A 459 25.60 1.20 30.11
CA SER A 459 26.78 2.08 30.12
C SER A 459 27.53 2.11 31.46
N ASN A 460 26.98 1.48 32.52
CA ASN A 460 27.55 1.48 33.86
C ASN A 460 27.77 0.04 34.35
N PRO A 461 28.90 -0.64 33.98
CA PRO A 461 29.11 -2.06 34.26
C PRO A 461 29.44 -2.39 35.73
N GLN A 462 29.49 -1.43 36.62
CA GLN A 462 29.76 -1.63 38.04
C GLN A 462 28.50 -1.41 38.87
N LYS A 463 27.61 -2.40 38.93
CA LYS A 463 26.80 -2.69 40.13
C LYS A 463 25.95 -3.95 39.94
N ASP A 464 26.20 -4.87 40.82
CA ASP A 464 25.39 -5.95 41.40
C ASP A 464 24.67 -6.97 40.48
N THR A 465 25.06 -8.24 40.72
CA THR A 465 24.39 -9.45 40.23
C THR A 465 22.96 -9.62 40.75
N ASP A 466 22.60 -9.01 41.86
CA ASP A 466 21.23 -9.00 42.42
C ASP A 466 20.28 -8.04 41.68
N LEU A 467 20.82 -7.00 41.03
CA LEU A 467 20.04 -6.08 40.20
C LEU A 467 19.52 -6.76 38.91
N ARG A 468 20.16 -7.82 38.48
CA ARG A 468 19.84 -8.52 37.22
C ARG A 468 18.46 -9.17 37.25
N ASP A 469 18.11 -9.82 38.36
CA ASP A 469 16.80 -10.47 38.53
C ASP A 469 15.67 -9.47 38.86
N SER A 470 15.99 -8.41 39.59
CA SER A 470 15.09 -7.28 39.84
C SER A 470 14.77 -6.52 38.55
N LEU A 471 15.78 -6.24 37.72
CA LEU A 471 15.65 -5.63 36.39
C LEU A 471 14.84 -6.50 35.41
N LEU A 472 15.00 -7.81 35.46
CA LEU A 472 14.24 -8.74 34.64
C LEU A 472 12.73 -8.74 35.00
N ASN A 473 12.42 -8.54 36.28
CA ASN A 473 11.05 -8.44 36.76
C ASN A 473 10.43 -7.06 36.44
N GLU A 474 11.20 -5.96 36.59
CA GLU A 474 10.76 -4.62 36.17
C GLU A 474 10.57 -4.52 34.65
N LEU A 475 11.43 -5.14 33.86
CA LEU A 475 11.38 -5.11 32.40
C LEU A 475 10.21 -5.93 31.82
N SER A 476 9.76 -6.96 32.52
CA SER A 476 8.52 -7.67 32.16
C SER A 476 7.26 -6.89 32.57
N ALA A 477 7.36 -5.92 33.49
CA ALA A 477 6.27 -5.02 33.86
C ALA A 477 6.10 -3.84 32.87
N ASP A 478 7.16 -3.46 32.17
CA ASP A 478 7.18 -2.31 31.25
C ASP A 478 6.85 -2.65 29.78
N ALA A 479 6.85 -3.94 29.40
CA ALA A 479 6.47 -4.35 28.04
C ALA A 479 4.96 -4.50 27.93
N LYS A 480 4.39 -3.98 26.85
CA LYS A 480 3.02 -4.34 26.46
C LYS A 480 3.01 -5.78 25.97
N VAL A 481 2.34 -6.65 26.70
CA VAL A 481 2.24 -8.08 26.38
C VAL A 481 0.90 -8.37 25.75
N SER A 482 0.90 -9.01 24.59
CA SER A 482 -0.30 -9.58 23.97
C SER A 482 -0.11 -11.07 23.68
N THR A 483 -1.19 -11.81 23.80
CA THR A 483 -1.21 -13.26 23.50
C THR A 483 -2.39 -13.55 22.59
N GLU A 484 -2.12 -14.24 21.51
CA GLU A 484 -3.13 -14.68 20.55
C GLU A 484 -2.93 -16.15 20.18
N THR A 485 -3.99 -16.80 19.71
CA THR A 485 -3.93 -18.13 19.13
C THR A 485 -4.25 -18.00 17.65
N PHE A 486 -3.46 -18.63 16.83
CA PHE A 486 -3.56 -18.56 15.39
C PHE A 486 -3.56 -19.97 14.79
N THR A 487 -4.36 -20.19 13.76
CA THR A 487 -4.35 -21.43 12.97
C THR A 487 -3.70 -21.11 11.63
N ALA A 488 -2.57 -21.73 11.35
CA ALA A 488 -1.86 -21.58 10.08
C ALA A 488 -2.13 -22.79 9.18
N SER A 489 -2.22 -22.52 7.87
CA SER A 489 -2.13 -23.52 6.82
C SER A 489 -1.00 -23.13 5.88
N ASP A 490 0.13 -23.83 5.98
CA ASP A 490 1.35 -23.66 5.19
C ASP A 490 2.22 -22.43 5.54
N SER A 491 1.69 -21.29 5.94
CA SER A 491 2.50 -20.14 6.28
C SER A 491 1.91 -19.27 7.39
N LEU A 492 2.78 -18.59 8.13
CA LEU A 492 2.45 -17.63 9.17
C LEU A 492 3.26 -16.34 8.94
N SER A 493 2.62 -15.19 9.01
CA SER A 493 3.30 -13.90 8.88
C SER A 493 3.19 -13.08 10.17
N ILE A 494 4.33 -12.55 10.61
CA ILE A 494 4.45 -11.66 11.75
C ILE A 494 4.81 -10.27 11.25
N ARG A 495 3.94 -9.30 11.50
CA ARG A 495 4.15 -7.90 11.15
C ARG A 495 4.40 -7.06 12.38
N ALA A 496 5.40 -6.21 12.34
CA ALA A 496 5.68 -5.20 13.35
C ALA A 496 5.95 -3.84 12.71
N VAL A 497 5.36 -2.80 13.30
CA VAL A 497 5.56 -1.40 12.86
C VAL A 497 6.03 -0.61 14.06
N PHE A 498 7.14 0.12 13.89
CA PHE A 498 7.70 1.01 14.89
C PHE A 498 7.65 2.44 14.38
N LYS A 499 7.14 3.33 15.21
CA LYS A 499 7.27 4.77 14.99
C LYS A 499 8.37 5.29 15.92
N GLY A 500 9.53 5.61 15.34
CA GLY A 500 10.72 5.95 16.09
C GLY A 500 11.39 4.73 16.73
N ILE A 501 12.06 4.92 17.88
CA ILE A 501 12.78 3.86 18.59
C ILE A 501 11.79 2.88 19.21
N GLY A 502 11.88 1.62 18.85
CA GLY A 502 11.03 0.55 19.34
C GLY A 502 11.68 -0.82 19.20
N ALA A 503 11.17 -1.82 19.93
CA ALA A 503 11.51 -3.21 19.74
C ALA A 503 10.33 -4.12 20.04
N GLU A 504 10.27 -5.26 19.38
CA GLU A 504 9.27 -6.29 19.62
C GLU A 504 9.90 -7.67 19.63
N LEU A 505 9.56 -8.42 20.66
CA LEU A 505 9.88 -9.83 20.80
C LEU A 505 8.61 -10.63 20.53
N VAL A 506 8.71 -11.66 19.71
CA VAL A 506 7.59 -12.55 19.40
C VAL A 506 8.03 -13.98 19.65
N LEU A 507 7.25 -14.72 20.42
CA LEU A 507 7.41 -16.17 20.61
C LEU A 507 6.22 -16.87 19.99
N ILE A 508 6.50 -17.86 19.16
CA ILE A 508 5.51 -18.70 18.49
C ILE A 508 5.75 -20.13 18.93
N ASP A 509 4.80 -20.73 19.62
CA ASP A 509 4.87 -22.12 20.08
C ASP A 509 3.74 -22.93 19.47
N SER A 510 4.04 -24.15 19.02
CA SER A 510 3.01 -25.12 18.64
C SER A 510 2.21 -25.55 19.87
N LYS A 511 0.90 -25.55 19.75
CA LYS A 511 0.01 -26.12 20.78
C LYS A 511 0.03 -27.61 20.80
#